data_59a4bd8f63262df363897cfb4599cf18
#
_entry.id   59a4bd8f63262df363897cfb4599cf18
#
_cell.length_a   1.000
_cell.length_b   1.000
_cell.length_c   1.000
_cell.angle_alpha   90.00
_cell.angle_beta   90.00
_cell.angle_gamma   90.00
#
_symmetry.space_group_name_H-M   'P 1'
#
loop_
_entity.id
_entity.type
_entity.pdbx_description
1 polymer ?
#
loop_
_entity_poly.entity_id
_entity_poly.type
_entity_poly.pdbx_seq_one_letter_code
_entity_poly.pdbx_strand_id
1 'polypeptide(L)'
;MNSADIRKFKAAAQHLEPILRVGKAGLSEGFIQSVNEALSQHELVKIKFADFKDQKKELAPQLAEKTSSHLIMRVGNVMVLHRPPSAPETSTEPQQG
;
A
#
# COMPACT_ATOMS: atom_id res chain seq x y z
N MET A 1 -7.25 -11.59 -5.89
CA MET A 1 -7.45 -10.45 -6.81
C MET A 1 -7.17 -10.91 -8.22
N ASN A 2 -8.07 -10.65 -9.15
CA ASN A 2 -7.90 -11.12 -10.52
C ASN A 2 -7.34 -10.02 -11.42
N SER A 3 -7.03 -10.36 -12.68
CA SER A 3 -6.39 -9.43 -13.61
C SER A 3 -7.25 -8.20 -13.90
N ALA A 4 -8.56 -8.36 -13.92
CA ALA A 4 -9.46 -7.24 -14.19
C ALA A 4 -9.42 -6.23 -13.04
N ASP A 5 -9.37 -6.72 -11.80
CA ASP A 5 -9.27 -5.86 -10.63
C ASP A 5 -7.95 -5.10 -10.62
N ILE A 6 -6.85 -5.79 -10.91
CA ILE A 6 -5.53 -5.18 -10.94
C ILE A 6 -5.50 -4.07 -12.00
N ARG A 7 -6.07 -4.34 -13.17
CA ARG A 7 -6.10 -3.37 -14.26
C ARG A 7 -6.91 -2.14 -13.87
N LYS A 8 -8.03 -2.35 -13.20
CA LYS A 8 -8.88 -1.27 -12.71
C LYS A 8 -8.13 -0.40 -11.71
N PHE A 9 -7.41 -1.02 -10.77
CA PHE A 9 -6.67 -0.27 -9.77
C PHE A 9 -5.48 0.46 -10.37
N LYS A 10 -4.81 -0.12 -11.37
CA LYS A 10 -3.73 0.57 -12.07
C LYS A 10 -4.24 1.84 -12.76
N ALA A 11 -5.39 1.75 -13.40
CA ALA A 11 -5.99 2.90 -14.06
C ALA A 11 -6.35 3.98 -13.05
N ALA A 12 -6.95 3.60 -11.93
CA ALA A 12 -7.30 4.56 -10.88
C ALA A 12 -6.07 5.20 -10.29
N ALA A 13 -4.99 4.45 -10.12
CA ALA A 13 -3.76 4.94 -9.51
C ALA A 13 -3.08 6.03 -10.34
N GLN A 14 -3.31 6.04 -11.65
CA GLN A 14 -2.73 7.07 -12.51
C GLN A 14 -3.22 8.47 -12.15
N HIS A 15 -4.36 8.58 -11.53
CA HIS A 15 -4.95 9.85 -11.14
C HIS A 15 -4.65 10.22 -9.68
N LEU A 16 -3.95 9.34 -8.97
CA LEU A 16 -3.59 9.58 -7.58
C LEU A 16 -2.22 10.21 -7.48
N GLU A 17 -2.01 10.99 -6.41
CA GLU A 17 -0.70 11.49 -6.08
C GLU A 17 -0.17 10.71 -4.88
N PRO A 18 1.17 10.57 -4.78
CA PRO A 18 1.74 9.90 -3.62
C PRO A 18 1.41 10.67 -2.35
N ILE A 19 0.85 9.99 -1.37
CA ILE A 19 0.51 10.60 -0.09
C ILE A 19 1.52 10.28 0.99
N LEU A 20 2.41 9.33 0.74
CA LEU A 20 3.46 8.94 1.66
C LEU A 20 4.77 8.77 0.90
N ARG A 21 5.88 8.90 1.61
CA ARG A 21 7.21 8.76 1.04
C ARG A 21 8.09 7.90 1.93
N VAL A 22 8.81 6.98 1.31
CA VAL A 22 9.81 6.20 2.03
C VAL A 22 11.05 7.08 2.18
N GLY A 23 11.32 7.51 3.39
CA GLY A 23 12.49 8.34 3.70
C GLY A 23 13.65 7.52 4.21
N LYS A 24 14.58 8.21 4.88
CA LYS A 24 15.83 7.60 5.33
C LYS A 24 15.63 6.48 6.36
N ALA A 25 14.53 6.50 7.09
CA ALA A 25 14.23 5.46 8.07
C ALA A 25 13.72 4.18 7.41
N GLY A 26 13.44 4.21 6.10
CA GLY A 26 12.94 3.06 5.38
C GLY A 26 11.59 2.62 5.89
N LEU A 27 11.44 1.30 6.10
CA LEU A 27 10.18 0.73 6.59
C LEU A 27 10.16 0.69 8.12
N SER A 28 10.28 1.85 8.74
CA SER A 28 10.20 1.95 10.20
C SER A 28 8.79 1.62 10.68
N GLU A 29 8.66 1.33 11.97
CA GLU A 29 7.34 1.05 12.56
C GLU A 29 6.38 2.23 12.37
N GLY A 30 6.90 3.46 12.54
CA GLY A 30 6.09 4.65 12.35
C GLY A 30 5.59 4.79 10.92
N PHE A 31 6.46 4.50 9.96
CA PHE A 31 6.07 4.54 8.56
C PHE A 31 5.02 3.48 8.23
N ILE A 32 5.23 2.25 8.72
CA ILE A 32 4.29 1.17 8.49
C ILE A 32 2.93 1.50 9.11
N GLN A 33 2.93 2.10 10.30
CA GLN A 33 1.69 2.54 10.93
C GLN A 33 0.99 3.60 10.09
N SER A 34 1.73 4.55 9.53
CA SER A 34 1.16 5.57 8.65
C SER A 34 0.53 4.96 7.41
N VAL A 35 1.18 3.95 6.83
CA VAL A 35 0.62 3.25 5.67
C VAL A 35 -0.65 2.52 6.04
N ASN A 36 -0.67 1.85 7.20
CA ASN A 36 -1.86 1.16 7.68
C ASN A 36 -3.02 2.14 7.87
N GLU A 37 -2.76 3.30 8.44
CA GLU A 37 -3.79 4.32 8.63
C GLU A 37 -4.32 4.81 7.28
N ALA A 38 -3.42 5.05 6.34
CA ALA A 38 -3.83 5.49 5.01
C ALA A 38 -4.69 4.43 4.31
N LEU A 39 -4.30 3.16 4.42
CA LEU A 39 -5.06 2.07 3.83
C LEU A 39 -6.41 1.87 4.51
N SER A 40 -6.53 2.27 5.77
CA SER A 40 -7.82 2.23 6.47
C SER A 40 -8.78 3.29 5.95
N GLN A 41 -8.25 4.40 5.45
CA GLN A 41 -9.06 5.51 4.95
C GLN A 41 -9.25 5.46 3.44
N HIS A 42 -8.27 4.88 2.74
CA HIS A 42 -8.26 4.85 1.27
C HIS A 42 -7.97 3.44 0.82
N GLU A 43 -8.83 2.91 -0.02
CA GLU A 43 -8.66 1.58 -0.55
C GLU A 43 -7.34 1.44 -1.34
N LEU A 44 -6.92 2.51 -1.99
CA LEU A 44 -5.75 2.54 -2.86
C LEU A 44 -4.81 3.64 -2.40
N VAL A 45 -3.55 3.28 -2.15
CA VAL A 45 -2.56 4.21 -1.62
C VAL A 45 -1.33 4.21 -2.52
N LYS A 46 -0.89 5.40 -2.90
CA LYS A 46 0.30 5.57 -3.73
C LYS A 46 1.44 6.10 -2.87
N ILE A 47 2.60 5.47 -2.97
CA ILE A 47 3.75 5.76 -2.13
C ILE A 47 4.97 5.98 -3.01
N LYS A 48 5.75 7.01 -2.71
CA LYS A 48 6.96 7.32 -3.46
C LYS A 48 8.20 6.96 -2.64
N PHE A 49 9.19 6.39 -3.31
CA PHE A 49 10.50 6.17 -2.69
C PHE A 49 11.32 7.45 -2.84
N ALA A 50 11.44 8.19 -1.75
CA ALA A 50 12.34 9.34 -1.71
C ALA A 50 13.76 8.89 -1.41
N ASP A 51 13.90 7.76 -0.73
CA ASP A 51 15.17 7.13 -0.40
C ASP A 51 15.06 5.64 -0.71
N PHE A 52 16.14 4.89 -0.59
CA PHE A 52 16.16 3.45 -0.84
C PHE A 52 15.67 3.09 -2.25
N LYS A 53 15.96 3.94 -3.22
CA LYS A 53 15.48 3.72 -4.60
C LYS A 53 16.03 2.43 -5.20
N ASP A 54 17.25 2.06 -4.83
CA ASP A 54 17.88 0.84 -5.33
C ASP A 54 17.30 -0.42 -4.70
N GLN A 55 16.64 -0.29 -3.56
CA GLN A 55 16.04 -1.42 -2.84
C GLN A 55 14.53 -1.52 -3.03
N LYS A 56 13.94 -0.68 -3.87
CA LYS A 56 12.47 -0.63 -4.01
C LYS A 56 11.87 -1.95 -4.45
N LYS A 57 12.57 -2.74 -5.26
CA LYS A 57 12.08 -4.04 -5.70
C LYS A 57 11.89 -5.00 -4.55
N GLU A 58 12.71 -4.85 -3.52
CA GLU A 58 12.65 -5.70 -2.34
C GLU A 58 11.70 -5.12 -1.30
N LEU A 59 11.72 -3.81 -1.12
CA LEU A 59 10.96 -3.17 -0.06
C LEU A 59 9.46 -3.10 -0.37
N ALA A 60 9.10 -2.93 -1.65
CA ALA A 60 7.68 -2.81 -2.01
C ALA A 60 6.87 -4.04 -1.60
N PRO A 61 7.29 -5.28 -1.96
CA PRO A 61 6.54 -6.44 -1.51
C PRO A 61 6.59 -6.64 0.00
N GLN A 62 7.69 -6.26 0.65
CA GLN A 62 7.77 -6.33 2.11
C GLN A 62 6.73 -5.42 2.77
N LEU A 63 6.59 -4.20 2.25
CA LEU A 63 5.61 -3.27 2.79
C LEU A 63 4.19 -3.79 2.58
N ALA A 64 3.91 -4.35 1.40
CA ALA A 64 2.61 -4.93 1.13
C ALA A 64 2.29 -6.04 2.13
N GLU A 65 3.26 -6.90 2.41
CA GLU A 65 3.08 -7.99 3.36
C GLU A 65 2.86 -7.46 4.77
N LYS A 66 3.66 -6.48 5.20
CA LYS A 66 3.58 -5.91 6.55
C LYS A 66 2.27 -5.17 6.79
N THR A 67 1.61 -4.71 5.75
CA THR A 67 0.35 -3.97 5.85
C THR A 67 -0.85 -4.79 5.39
N SER A 68 -0.65 -6.07 5.10
CA SER A 68 -1.70 -6.97 4.61
C SER A 68 -2.41 -6.40 3.39
N SER A 69 -1.63 -5.83 2.49
CA SER A 69 -2.16 -5.23 1.26
C SER A 69 -1.58 -5.94 0.04
N HIS A 70 -2.08 -5.57 -1.13
CA HIS A 70 -1.61 -6.10 -2.40
C HIS A 70 -0.79 -5.06 -3.11
N LEU A 71 0.38 -5.44 -3.61
CA LEU A 71 1.19 -4.56 -4.44
C LEU A 71 0.59 -4.59 -5.84
N ILE A 72 -0.09 -3.50 -6.20
CA ILE A 72 -0.77 -3.40 -7.48
C ILE A 72 0.23 -3.14 -8.61
N MET A 73 1.14 -2.20 -8.39
CA MET A 73 2.15 -1.90 -9.38
C MET A 73 3.32 -1.15 -8.72
N ARG A 74 4.44 -1.21 -9.40
CA ARG A 74 5.64 -0.44 -9.03
C ARG A 74 6.22 0.11 -10.33
N VAL A 75 6.17 1.43 -10.49
CA VAL A 75 6.64 2.10 -11.69
C VAL A 75 7.60 3.19 -11.27
N GLY A 76 8.84 3.14 -11.79
CA GLY A 76 9.85 4.10 -11.38
C GLY A 76 10.07 4.03 -9.87
N ASN A 77 9.96 5.15 -9.20
CA ASN A 77 10.16 5.25 -7.75
C ASN A 77 8.83 5.28 -6.99
N VAL A 78 7.76 4.78 -7.60
CA VAL A 78 6.42 4.82 -7.02
C VAL A 78 5.88 3.41 -6.92
N MET A 79 5.18 3.13 -5.84
CA MET A 79 4.43 1.88 -5.68
C MET A 79 2.99 2.19 -5.31
N VAL A 80 2.09 1.28 -5.64
CA VAL A 80 0.67 1.41 -5.32
C VAL A 80 0.23 0.17 -4.57
N LEU A 81 -0.38 0.38 -3.42
CA LEU A 81 -0.90 -0.70 -2.58
C LEU A 81 -2.41 -0.62 -2.52
N HIS A 82 -3.02 -1.80 -2.49
CA HIS A 82 -4.47 -1.93 -2.37
C HIS A 82 -4.80 -2.83 -1.19
N ARG A 83 -5.74 -2.39 -0.37
CA ARG A 83 -6.31 -3.21 0.69
C ARG A 83 -7.81 -2.97 0.71
N PRO A 84 -8.64 -4.04 0.61
CA PRO A 84 -10.08 -3.84 0.61
C PRO A 84 -10.52 -3.19 1.93
N PRO A 85 -11.58 -2.39 1.92
CA PRO A 85 -12.08 -1.81 3.17
C PRO A 85 -12.40 -2.93 4.14
N SER A 86 -11.94 -2.78 5.37
CA SER A 86 -12.23 -3.74 6.42
C SER A 86 -13.69 -3.62 6.76
N ALA A 87 -14.29 -4.72 6.67
CA ALA A 87 -15.58 -4.76 7.27
C ALA A 87 -15.38 -4.68 8.74
N PRO A 88 -15.48 -4.42 9.16
CA PRO A 88 -15.04 -4.56 10.21
C PRO A 88 -15.15 -5.74 10.66
N GLU A 89 -14.57 -5.53 9.81
CA GLU A 89 -14.62 -6.24 9.93
C GLU A 89 -14.60 -6.89 10.38
N THR A 90 -14.67 -6.77 10.44
CA THR A 90 -14.84 -7.55 10.73
C THR A 90 -14.69 -8.14 11.13
N SER A 91 -14.76 -8.08 11.19
CA SER A 91 -14.90 -8.75 11.54
C SER A 91 -14.66 -9.27 12.04
N THR A 92 -14.74 -9.12 12.18
CA THR A 92 -14.91 -9.61 12.61
C THR A 92 -14.74 -9.95 13.17
N GLU A 93 -14.71 -9.89 13.31
CA GLU A 93 -15.00 -10.20 13.69
C GLU A 93 -14.75 -10.49 14.20
N PRO A 94 -14.79 -10.39 14.48
CA PRO A 94 -14.83 -10.73 14.87
C PRO A 94 -14.30 -10.76 15.29
N GLN A 95 -14.19 -10.45 15.34
CA GLN A 95 -14.44 -10.31 15.31
C GLN A 95 -14.27 -10.28 15.64
N GLN A 96 -14.12 -10.23 16.03
CA GLN A 96 -14.63 -10.18 15.99
C GLN A 96 -14.67 -10.37 16.07
N GLY A 97 -14.27 -10.25 16.40
CA GLY A 97 -14.81 -10.57 16.15
C GLY A 97 -14.64 -10.66 15.93
#